data_219b58da326b04882c0a5c4b8c50e215
#
_entry.id   219b58da326b04882c0a5c4b8c50e215
#
_cell.length_a   1.000
_cell.length_b   1.000
_cell.length_c   1.000
_cell.angle_alpha   90.00
_cell.angle_beta   90.00
_cell.angle_gamma   90.00
#
_symmetry.space_group_name_H-M   'P 1'
#
loop_
_entity.id
_entity.type
_entity.pdbx_description
1 polymer ?
#
loop_
_entity_poly.entity_id
_entity_poly.type
_entity_poly.pdbx_seq_one_letter_code
_entity_poly.pdbx_strand_id
1 'polypeptide(L)'
;MELALICAQLVVVLFLLIGAGAAAIKTGVLKPEGRQTLSNLLVYLVVPAMIVHSYMMDFSEEILHNLLAAFGLSVLAILIGTVLTLALTARQKDRRAPIFRFASVFSNAAYMGFPLISALFGSEGLLYASAYVTVFNILLWTMGYGMVSGSSSSKEVARSLLRTPVLYAMVVGLAVYLLQIPVPALIAQPLELLSNMNTPLSMLITGILIATGDLKQIVCDRHIWKLAGLRMLVIPAVCLAAFAALGLLRFGMSAQVVLLLECCPAAAITSVFAVQFGHDEQFAAGCVVLTTLLSIVTLPLCALVLTALM
;
A
#
# COMPACT_ATOMS: atom_id res chain seq x y z
N MET A 1 2.78 -3.04 24.21
CA MET A 1 1.83 -1.98 24.56
C MET A 1 2.27 -0.61 24.02
N GLU A 2 3.56 -0.25 24.14
CA GLU A 2 4.10 1.01 23.58
C GLU A 2 3.94 1.13 22.06
N LEU A 3 4.30 0.10 21.28
CA LEU A 3 4.18 0.14 19.82
C LEU A 3 2.74 0.39 19.33
N ALA A 4 1.75 -0.22 20.00
CA ALA A 4 0.35 -0.02 19.67
C ALA A 4 -0.13 1.40 19.99
N LEU A 5 0.37 1.99 21.10
CA LEU A 5 0.06 3.38 21.45
C LEU A 5 0.69 4.35 20.46
N ILE A 6 1.96 4.13 20.10
CA ILE A 6 2.66 4.89 19.05
C ILE A 6 1.91 4.77 17.74
N CYS A 7 1.51 3.55 17.33
CA CYS A 7 0.73 3.33 16.12
C CYS A 7 -0.61 4.08 16.17
N ALA A 8 -1.33 4.06 17.29
CA ALA A 8 -2.58 4.79 17.43
C ALA A 8 -2.39 6.31 17.31
N GLN A 9 -1.36 6.88 17.95
CA GLN A 9 -1.02 8.30 17.81
C GLN A 9 -0.68 8.67 16.38
N LEU A 10 0.13 7.85 15.70
CA LEU A 10 0.49 8.05 14.29
C LEU A 10 -0.74 8.01 13.39
N VAL A 11 -1.63 7.04 13.60
CA VAL A 11 -2.87 6.94 12.82
C VAL A 11 -3.72 8.20 13.03
N VAL A 12 -3.82 8.74 14.23
CA VAL A 12 -4.51 10.01 14.49
C VAL A 12 -3.88 11.15 13.69
N VAL A 13 -2.55 11.28 13.70
CA VAL A 13 -1.83 12.29 12.90
C VAL A 13 -2.13 12.14 11.41
N LEU A 14 -2.09 10.90 10.87
CA LEU A 14 -2.43 10.64 9.47
C LEU A 14 -3.86 11.06 9.16
N PHE A 15 -4.82 10.79 10.05
CA PHE A 15 -6.21 11.19 9.85
C PHE A 15 -6.44 12.71 9.99
N LEU A 16 -5.66 13.42 10.78
CA LEU A 16 -5.69 14.89 10.80
C LEU A 16 -5.22 15.46 9.45
N LEU A 17 -4.18 14.89 8.85
CA LEU A 17 -3.74 15.26 7.50
C LEU A 17 -4.77 14.90 6.42
N ILE A 18 -5.44 13.75 6.53
CA ILE A 18 -6.58 13.38 5.68
C ILE A 18 -7.70 14.42 5.82
N GLY A 19 -8.02 14.82 7.06
CA GLY A 19 -8.98 15.88 7.36
C GLY A 19 -8.60 17.23 6.71
N ALA A 20 -7.33 17.60 6.73
CA ALA A 20 -6.83 18.79 6.05
C ALA A 20 -7.03 18.72 4.53
N GLY A 21 -6.76 17.58 3.90
CA GLY A 21 -7.03 17.35 2.48
C GLY A 21 -8.50 17.46 2.13
N ALA A 22 -9.37 16.89 2.96
CA ALA A 22 -10.83 17.00 2.80
C ALA A 22 -11.33 18.44 2.99
N ALA A 23 -10.80 19.17 3.97
CA ALA A 23 -11.09 20.58 4.20
C ALA A 23 -10.67 21.45 3.02
N ALA A 24 -9.49 21.19 2.42
CA ALA A 24 -9.00 21.93 1.26
C ALA A 24 -9.94 21.84 0.03
N ILE A 25 -10.60 20.69 -0.15
CA ILE A 25 -11.67 20.55 -1.18
C ILE A 25 -12.92 21.35 -0.79
N LYS A 26 -13.38 21.20 0.46
CA LYS A 26 -14.62 21.89 0.91
C LYS A 26 -14.49 23.40 0.91
N THR A 27 -13.30 23.93 1.17
CA THR A 27 -13.00 25.38 1.16
C THR A 27 -12.66 25.92 -0.23
N GLY A 28 -12.54 25.05 -1.25
CA GLY A 28 -12.19 25.46 -2.62
C GLY A 28 -10.71 25.78 -2.83
N VAL A 29 -9.84 25.54 -1.84
CA VAL A 29 -8.37 25.67 -1.98
C VAL A 29 -7.82 24.68 -3.00
N LEU A 30 -8.35 23.47 -2.99
CA LEU A 30 -8.06 22.44 -3.97
C LEU A 30 -9.30 22.07 -4.76
N LYS A 31 -9.11 21.80 -6.06
CA LYS A 31 -10.15 21.25 -6.93
C LYS A 31 -10.00 19.73 -7.02
N PRO A 32 -11.09 18.97 -7.22
CA PRO A 32 -11.05 17.51 -7.36
C PRO A 32 -10.06 17.01 -8.44
N GLU A 33 -9.93 17.76 -9.54
CA GLU A 33 -9.01 17.45 -10.65
C GLU A 33 -7.53 17.50 -10.22
N GLY A 34 -7.20 18.32 -9.22
CA GLY A 34 -5.86 18.42 -8.64
C GLY A 34 -5.35 17.10 -8.03
N ARG A 35 -6.25 16.19 -7.66
CA ARG A 35 -5.90 14.87 -7.14
C ARG A 35 -4.96 14.11 -8.06
N GLN A 36 -5.24 14.11 -9.37
CA GLN A 36 -4.42 13.38 -10.34
C GLN A 36 -3.00 13.95 -10.42
N THR A 37 -2.85 15.27 -10.41
CA THR A 37 -1.54 15.94 -10.44
C THR A 37 -0.73 15.62 -9.18
N LEU A 38 -1.36 15.69 -8.00
CA LEU A 38 -0.71 15.34 -6.74
C LEU A 38 -0.34 13.85 -6.68
N SER A 39 -1.21 12.96 -7.18
CA SER A 39 -0.93 11.53 -7.27
C SER A 39 0.24 11.23 -8.20
N ASN A 40 0.32 11.92 -9.35
CA ASN A 40 1.44 11.78 -10.27
C ASN A 40 2.76 12.25 -9.61
N LEU A 41 2.75 13.39 -8.92
CA LEU A 41 3.90 13.87 -8.17
C LEU A 41 4.36 12.84 -7.12
N LEU A 42 3.42 12.26 -6.38
CA LEU A 42 3.72 11.23 -5.39
C LEU A 42 4.35 9.99 -6.03
N VAL A 43 3.73 9.44 -7.07
CA VAL A 43 4.13 8.15 -7.67
C VAL A 43 5.39 8.25 -8.51
N TYR A 44 5.58 9.36 -9.23
CA TYR A 44 6.69 9.50 -10.19
C TYR A 44 7.92 10.23 -9.62
N LEU A 45 7.79 10.93 -8.50
CA LEU A 45 8.90 11.68 -7.91
C LEU A 45 9.14 11.31 -6.44
N VAL A 46 8.13 11.44 -5.59
CA VAL A 46 8.29 11.30 -4.13
C VAL A 46 8.58 9.86 -3.72
N VAL A 47 7.76 8.90 -4.17
CA VAL A 47 7.95 7.47 -3.82
C VAL A 47 9.27 6.91 -4.37
N PRO A 48 9.68 7.17 -5.62
CA PRO A 48 11.01 6.77 -6.10
C PRO A 48 12.15 7.37 -5.28
N ALA A 49 12.09 8.67 -4.95
CA ALA A 49 13.11 9.32 -4.13
C ALA A 49 13.20 8.68 -2.73
N MET A 50 12.05 8.41 -2.12
CA MET A 50 11.97 7.75 -0.81
C MET A 50 12.55 6.34 -0.85
N ILE A 51 12.25 5.54 -1.88
CA ILE A 51 12.82 4.20 -2.03
C ILE A 51 14.34 4.30 -2.14
N VAL A 52 14.87 5.09 -3.06
CA VAL A 52 16.32 5.26 -3.21
C VAL A 52 16.96 5.69 -1.89
N HIS A 53 16.37 6.69 -1.21
CA HIS A 53 16.87 7.18 0.07
C HIS A 53 16.88 6.09 1.17
N SER A 54 15.88 5.22 1.22
CA SER A 54 15.83 4.13 2.22
C SER A 54 16.94 3.09 2.07
N TYR A 55 17.56 3.00 0.89
CA TYR A 55 18.70 2.13 0.63
C TYR A 55 20.08 2.78 0.90
N MET A 56 20.11 4.08 1.22
CA MET A 56 21.35 4.81 1.58
C MET A 56 21.72 4.56 3.03
N MET A 57 22.07 3.31 3.34
CA MET A 57 22.50 2.86 4.67
C MET A 57 23.69 1.94 4.55
N ASP A 58 24.40 1.73 5.66
CA ASP A 58 25.53 0.81 5.71
C ASP A 58 25.10 -0.63 5.42
N PHE A 59 25.94 -1.34 4.68
CA PHE A 59 25.68 -2.74 4.36
C PHE A 59 25.71 -3.63 5.61
N SER A 60 24.71 -4.49 5.72
CA SER A 60 24.63 -5.53 6.73
C SER A 60 24.09 -6.81 6.09
N GLU A 61 24.77 -7.95 6.35
CA GLU A 61 24.31 -9.26 5.88
C GLU A 61 22.94 -9.61 6.47
N GLU A 62 22.67 -9.20 7.71
CA GLU A 62 21.37 -9.41 8.37
C GLU A 62 20.27 -8.64 7.65
N ILE A 63 20.51 -7.35 7.37
CA ILE A 63 19.53 -6.51 6.63
C ILE A 63 19.31 -7.08 5.22
N LEU A 64 20.34 -7.54 4.53
CA LEU A 64 20.20 -8.17 3.22
C LEU A 64 19.37 -9.45 3.30
N HIS A 65 19.66 -10.31 4.29
CA HIS A 65 18.87 -11.54 4.49
C HIS A 65 17.40 -11.24 4.76
N ASN A 66 17.14 -10.27 5.62
CA ASN A 66 15.78 -9.80 5.95
C ASN A 66 15.10 -9.13 4.75
N LEU A 67 15.82 -8.41 3.91
CA LEU A 67 15.29 -7.83 2.67
C LEU A 67 14.85 -8.93 1.69
N LEU A 68 15.67 -9.96 1.50
CA LEU A 68 15.33 -11.12 0.66
C LEU A 68 14.13 -11.88 1.24
N ALA A 69 14.09 -12.04 2.57
CA ALA A 69 12.91 -12.60 3.25
C ALA A 69 11.66 -11.74 2.99
N ALA A 70 11.75 -10.41 3.07
CA ALA A 70 10.63 -9.50 2.80
C ALA A 70 10.07 -9.70 1.39
N PHE A 71 10.92 -9.92 0.35
CA PHE A 71 10.44 -10.28 -0.99
C PHE A 71 9.62 -11.57 -0.98
N GLY A 72 10.16 -12.64 -0.40
CA GLY A 72 9.48 -13.95 -0.35
C GLY A 72 8.17 -13.88 0.44
N LEU A 73 8.18 -13.23 1.61
CA LEU A 73 7.01 -13.02 2.45
C LEU A 73 5.94 -12.20 1.74
N SER A 74 6.32 -11.19 0.96
CA SER A 74 5.39 -10.35 0.18
C SER A 74 4.71 -11.15 -0.93
N VAL A 75 5.46 -11.97 -1.65
CA VAL A 75 4.89 -12.88 -2.66
C VAL A 75 3.87 -13.81 -2.00
N LEU A 76 4.25 -14.44 -0.89
CA LEU A 76 3.37 -15.37 -0.17
C LEU A 76 2.11 -14.67 0.32
N ALA A 77 2.21 -13.50 0.97
CA ALA A 77 1.08 -12.76 1.50
C ALA A 77 0.07 -12.37 0.42
N ILE A 78 0.54 -11.77 -0.69
CA ILE A 78 -0.32 -11.36 -1.80
C ILE A 78 -0.95 -12.58 -2.49
N LEU A 79 -0.22 -13.70 -2.62
CA LEU A 79 -0.78 -14.94 -3.18
C LEU A 79 -1.83 -15.55 -2.26
N ILE A 80 -1.64 -15.57 -0.93
CA ILE A 80 -2.66 -16.00 0.03
C ILE A 80 -3.92 -15.15 -0.15
N GLY A 81 -3.81 -13.83 -0.16
CA GLY A 81 -4.93 -12.92 -0.39
C GLY A 81 -5.64 -13.19 -1.72
N THR A 82 -4.86 -13.48 -2.77
CA THR A 82 -5.40 -13.80 -4.09
C THR A 82 -6.18 -15.11 -4.10
N VAL A 83 -5.56 -16.19 -3.63
CA VAL A 83 -6.19 -17.51 -3.62
C VAL A 83 -7.47 -17.48 -2.78
N LEU A 84 -7.42 -16.86 -1.60
CA LEU A 84 -8.57 -16.72 -0.72
C LEU A 84 -9.70 -15.92 -1.38
N THR A 85 -9.37 -14.78 -1.98
CA THR A 85 -10.34 -13.94 -2.67
C THR A 85 -10.97 -14.66 -3.85
N LEU A 86 -10.18 -15.33 -4.69
CA LEU A 86 -10.68 -16.08 -5.84
C LEU A 86 -11.55 -17.27 -5.40
N ALA A 87 -11.17 -18.00 -4.36
CA ALA A 87 -11.95 -19.10 -3.83
C ALA A 87 -13.32 -18.64 -3.30
N LEU A 88 -13.35 -17.54 -2.52
CA LEU A 88 -14.59 -16.97 -1.96
C LEU A 88 -15.50 -16.33 -3.02
N THR A 89 -14.91 -15.86 -4.13
CA THR A 89 -15.65 -15.19 -5.22
C THR A 89 -15.82 -16.05 -6.47
N ALA A 90 -15.42 -17.34 -6.44
CA ALA A 90 -15.45 -18.24 -7.62
C ALA A 90 -16.83 -18.34 -8.29
N ARG A 91 -17.91 -18.29 -7.49
CA ARG A 91 -19.28 -18.37 -7.97
C ARG A 91 -19.94 -17.01 -8.24
N GLN A 92 -19.25 -15.91 -7.95
CA GLN A 92 -19.78 -14.56 -8.19
C GLN A 92 -19.64 -14.20 -9.67
N LYS A 93 -20.78 -13.99 -10.33
CA LYS A 93 -20.89 -13.53 -11.73
C LYS A 93 -21.34 -12.07 -11.82
N ASP A 94 -21.23 -11.31 -10.72
CA ASP A 94 -21.62 -9.91 -10.65
C ASP A 94 -20.64 -9.03 -11.45
N ARG A 95 -21.17 -7.96 -12.06
CA ARG A 95 -20.38 -6.94 -12.78
C ARG A 95 -19.34 -6.27 -11.88
N ARG A 96 -19.53 -6.27 -10.56
CA ARG A 96 -18.62 -5.73 -9.55
C ARG A 96 -17.50 -6.70 -9.15
N ALA A 97 -17.59 -7.98 -9.53
CA ALA A 97 -16.63 -9.01 -9.13
C ALA A 97 -15.17 -8.68 -9.50
N PRO A 98 -14.83 -8.11 -10.69
CA PRO A 98 -13.45 -7.72 -11.00
C PRO A 98 -12.88 -6.71 -10.01
N ILE A 99 -13.60 -5.63 -9.74
CA ILE A 99 -13.19 -4.58 -8.78
C ILE A 99 -13.17 -5.13 -7.36
N PHE A 100 -14.16 -5.94 -6.96
CA PHE A 100 -14.17 -6.59 -5.66
C PHE A 100 -12.90 -7.44 -5.44
N ARG A 101 -12.54 -8.26 -6.41
CA ARG A 101 -11.34 -9.11 -6.34
C ARG A 101 -10.08 -8.27 -6.25
N PHE A 102 -9.94 -7.28 -7.12
CA PHE A 102 -8.78 -6.39 -7.15
C PHE A 102 -8.62 -5.63 -5.82
N ALA A 103 -9.67 -4.96 -5.35
CA ALA A 103 -9.63 -4.19 -4.11
C ALA A 103 -9.44 -5.06 -2.85
N SER A 104 -9.86 -6.34 -2.89
CA SER A 104 -9.60 -7.28 -1.79
C SER A 104 -8.15 -7.72 -1.73
N VAL A 105 -7.47 -7.89 -2.86
CA VAL A 105 -6.09 -8.39 -2.92
C VAL A 105 -5.07 -7.28 -2.71
N PHE A 106 -5.24 -6.13 -3.36
CA PHE A 106 -4.22 -5.09 -3.42
C PHE A 106 -4.41 -4.02 -2.32
N SER A 107 -3.40 -3.93 -1.43
CA SER A 107 -3.38 -2.98 -0.31
C SER A 107 -2.90 -1.59 -0.71
N ASN A 108 -3.27 -0.57 0.06
CA ASN A 108 -2.78 0.81 -0.11
C ASN A 108 -1.41 1.03 0.54
N ALA A 109 -0.47 0.11 0.28
CA ALA A 109 0.85 0.08 0.87
C ALA A 109 1.66 1.35 0.61
N ALA A 110 1.57 1.93 -0.61
CA ALA A 110 2.34 3.11 -0.98
C ALA A 110 1.83 4.39 -0.30
N TYR A 111 0.49 4.58 -0.20
CA TYR A 111 -0.06 5.82 0.36
C TYR A 111 -0.22 5.78 1.88
N MET A 112 -0.64 4.65 2.46
CA MET A 112 -0.84 4.51 3.90
C MET A 112 0.23 3.67 4.58
N GLY A 113 0.73 2.66 3.91
CA GLY A 113 1.73 1.76 4.47
C GLY A 113 3.06 2.45 4.68
N PHE A 114 3.62 3.12 3.68
CA PHE A 114 4.92 3.78 3.82
C PHE A 114 4.98 4.82 4.95
N PRO A 115 4.01 5.75 5.11
CA PRO A 115 3.99 6.64 6.25
C PRO A 115 4.00 5.90 7.60
N LEU A 116 3.19 4.85 7.69
CA LEU A 116 3.09 4.04 8.92
C LEU A 116 4.41 3.31 9.21
N ILE A 117 4.99 2.65 8.22
CA ILE A 117 6.25 1.91 8.37
C ILE A 117 7.42 2.85 8.67
N SER A 118 7.50 4.00 7.98
CA SER A 118 8.53 5.02 8.24
C SER A 118 8.52 5.48 9.69
N ALA A 119 7.34 5.72 10.22
CA ALA A 119 7.18 6.21 11.58
C ALA A 119 7.41 5.13 12.66
N LEU A 120 7.12 3.85 12.36
CA LEU A 120 7.30 2.74 13.31
C LEU A 120 8.71 2.14 13.27
N PHE A 121 9.31 2.03 12.08
CA PHE A 121 10.53 1.26 11.85
C PHE A 121 11.64 2.03 11.13
N GLY A 122 11.44 3.31 10.84
CA GLY A 122 12.43 4.16 10.19
C GLY A 122 12.86 3.68 8.80
N SER A 123 14.12 3.97 8.44
CA SER A 123 14.67 3.67 7.11
C SER A 123 14.77 2.18 6.81
N GLU A 124 15.11 1.35 7.80
CA GLU A 124 15.18 -0.10 7.64
C GLU A 124 13.80 -0.69 7.32
N GLY A 125 12.77 -0.28 8.05
CA GLY A 125 11.39 -0.68 7.74
C GLY A 125 10.96 -0.25 6.32
N LEU A 126 11.34 0.96 5.89
CA LEU A 126 11.07 1.44 4.52
C LEU A 126 11.77 0.59 3.46
N LEU A 127 12.98 0.12 3.73
CA LEU A 127 13.71 -0.79 2.86
C LEU A 127 12.91 -2.10 2.65
N TYR A 128 12.42 -2.73 3.73
CA TYR A 128 11.58 -3.93 3.62
C TYR A 128 10.21 -3.63 2.98
N ALA A 129 9.63 -2.48 3.27
CA ALA A 129 8.39 -2.03 2.62
C ALA A 129 8.56 -1.79 1.12
N SER A 130 9.75 -1.35 0.67
CA SER A 130 10.06 -1.18 -0.76
C SER A 130 10.08 -2.52 -1.50
N ALA A 131 10.56 -3.60 -0.84
CA ALA A 131 10.48 -4.96 -1.37
C ALA A 131 9.00 -5.39 -1.56
N TYR A 132 8.16 -5.15 -0.56
CA TYR A 132 6.72 -5.42 -0.66
C TYR A 132 6.08 -4.66 -1.83
N VAL A 133 6.32 -3.34 -1.94
CA VAL A 133 5.73 -2.51 -3.00
C VAL A 133 6.27 -2.89 -4.38
N THR A 134 7.50 -3.38 -4.48
CA THR A 134 8.06 -3.93 -5.72
C THR A 134 7.30 -5.19 -6.16
N VAL A 135 7.14 -6.16 -5.27
CA VAL A 135 6.34 -7.37 -5.52
C VAL A 135 4.89 -7.01 -5.85
N PHE A 136 4.32 -6.10 -5.06
CA PHE A 136 2.98 -5.56 -5.29
C PHE A 136 2.82 -5.01 -6.71
N ASN A 137 3.74 -4.16 -7.19
CA ASN A 137 3.66 -3.60 -8.54
C ASN A 137 3.79 -4.67 -9.62
N ILE A 138 4.68 -5.65 -9.46
CA ILE A 138 4.82 -6.76 -10.41
C ILE A 138 3.49 -7.55 -10.49
N LEU A 139 2.93 -7.94 -9.34
CA LEU A 139 1.69 -8.71 -9.29
C LEU A 139 0.47 -7.88 -9.69
N LEU A 140 0.45 -6.58 -9.40
CA LEU A 140 -0.61 -5.67 -9.84
C LEU A 140 -0.69 -5.58 -11.36
N TRP A 141 0.44 -5.36 -12.04
CA TRP A 141 0.45 -5.22 -13.50
C TRP A 141 0.35 -6.55 -14.25
N THR A 142 0.65 -7.67 -13.61
CA THR A 142 0.45 -9.01 -14.19
C THR A 142 -0.94 -9.55 -13.85
N MET A 143 -1.13 -9.96 -12.63
CA MET A 143 -2.33 -10.63 -12.13
C MET A 143 -3.50 -9.65 -11.91
N GLY A 144 -3.23 -8.51 -11.25
CA GLY A 144 -4.25 -7.50 -10.94
C GLY A 144 -4.84 -6.88 -12.20
N TYR A 145 -3.98 -6.52 -13.16
CA TYR A 145 -4.41 -6.03 -14.48
C TYR A 145 -5.33 -7.05 -15.16
N GLY A 146 -4.97 -8.34 -15.19
CA GLY A 146 -5.80 -9.41 -15.75
C GLY A 146 -7.15 -9.57 -15.06
N MET A 147 -7.23 -9.34 -13.74
CA MET A 147 -8.50 -9.39 -12.99
C MET A 147 -9.51 -8.33 -13.47
N VAL A 148 -9.03 -7.14 -13.88
CA VAL A 148 -9.87 -5.97 -14.17
C VAL A 148 -10.09 -5.79 -15.67
N SER A 149 -9.05 -6.03 -16.50
CA SER A 149 -9.15 -5.86 -17.96
C SER A 149 -9.84 -7.02 -18.67
N GLY A 150 -9.92 -8.19 -18.02
CA GLY A 150 -10.44 -9.42 -18.63
C GLY A 150 -9.54 -9.96 -19.76
N SER A 151 -8.42 -9.29 -20.07
CA SER A 151 -7.42 -9.71 -21.04
C SER A 151 -6.01 -9.54 -20.47
N SER A 152 -5.10 -10.44 -20.81
CA SER A 152 -3.69 -10.35 -20.44
C SER A 152 -2.81 -10.30 -21.70
N SER A 153 -2.73 -9.11 -22.31
CA SER A 153 -1.75 -8.88 -23.38
C SER A 153 -0.35 -8.78 -22.76
N SER A 154 0.51 -9.76 -23.02
CA SER A 154 1.89 -9.77 -22.50
C SER A 154 2.67 -8.50 -22.85
N LYS A 155 2.36 -7.87 -24.00
CA LYS A 155 2.99 -6.60 -24.43
C LYS A 155 2.54 -5.42 -23.56
N GLU A 156 1.26 -5.35 -23.18
CA GLU A 156 0.73 -4.29 -22.31
C GLU A 156 1.26 -4.41 -20.90
N VAL A 157 1.30 -5.64 -20.37
CA VAL A 157 1.90 -5.95 -19.07
C VAL A 157 3.38 -5.51 -19.04
N ALA A 158 4.18 -5.95 -20.02
CA ALA A 158 5.59 -5.58 -20.09
C ALA A 158 5.79 -4.05 -20.21
N ARG A 159 4.98 -3.37 -21.05
CA ARG A 159 5.03 -1.92 -21.18
C ARG A 159 4.68 -1.20 -19.87
N SER A 160 3.69 -1.68 -19.13
CA SER A 160 3.27 -1.10 -17.85
C SER A 160 4.34 -1.28 -16.78
N LEU A 161 4.93 -2.47 -16.68
CA LEU A 161 6.07 -2.74 -15.78
C LEU A 161 7.26 -1.82 -16.09
N LEU A 162 7.64 -1.72 -17.38
CA LEU A 162 8.73 -0.84 -17.81
C LEU A 162 8.45 0.66 -17.60
N ARG A 163 7.22 1.07 -17.34
CA ARG A 163 6.86 2.47 -17.01
C ARG A 163 6.71 2.72 -15.51
N THR A 164 6.83 1.69 -14.69
CA THR A 164 6.66 1.81 -13.25
C THR A 164 7.93 2.34 -12.58
N PRO A 165 7.96 3.59 -12.09
CA PRO A 165 9.18 4.22 -11.57
C PRO A 165 9.71 3.55 -10.31
N VAL A 166 8.84 2.90 -9.53
CA VAL A 166 9.20 2.12 -8.34
C VAL A 166 10.21 1.03 -8.65
N LEU A 167 10.09 0.34 -9.80
CA LEU A 167 11.01 -0.73 -10.17
C LEU A 167 12.42 -0.18 -10.46
N TYR A 168 12.52 0.98 -11.12
CA TYR A 168 13.81 1.63 -11.35
C TYR A 168 14.43 2.15 -10.05
N ALA A 169 13.62 2.76 -9.19
CA ALA A 169 14.08 3.22 -7.88
C ALA A 169 14.62 2.06 -7.03
N MET A 170 13.95 0.90 -7.08
CA MET A 170 14.39 -0.32 -6.42
C MET A 170 15.73 -0.82 -6.96
N VAL A 171 15.92 -0.87 -8.28
CA VAL A 171 17.19 -1.30 -8.90
C VAL A 171 18.31 -0.34 -8.52
N VAL A 172 18.08 0.98 -8.61
CA VAL A 172 19.07 2.00 -8.23
C VAL A 172 19.38 1.92 -6.74
N GLY A 173 18.36 1.86 -5.88
CA GLY A 173 18.55 1.74 -4.44
C GLY A 173 19.33 0.48 -4.06
N LEU A 174 18.95 -0.66 -4.62
CA LEU A 174 19.66 -1.93 -4.38
C LEU A 174 21.14 -1.87 -4.84
N ALA A 175 21.42 -1.23 -5.97
CA ALA A 175 22.79 -1.01 -6.44
C ALA A 175 23.58 -0.12 -5.47
N VAL A 176 22.98 0.98 -4.98
CA VAL A 176 23.60 1.85 -3.96
C VAL A 176 23.92 1.05 -2.70
N TYR A 177 22.98 0.25 -2.20
CA TYR A 177 23.12 -0.54 -0.98
C TYR A 177 24.18 -1.64 -1.11
N LEU A 178 24.12 -2.46 -2.17
CA LEU A 178 25.01 -3.60 -2.34
C LEU A 178 26.45 -3.20 -2.71
N LEU A 179 26.59 -2.15 -3.53
CA LEU A 179 27.91 -1.65 -3.96
C LEU A 179 28.47 -0.60 -3.01
N GLN A 180 27.74 -0.25 -1.94
CA GLN A 180 28.13 0.77 -0.96
C GLN A 180 28.59 2.07 -1.63
N ILE A 181 27.85 2.53 -2.65
CA ILE A 181 28.18 3.73 -3.41
C ILE A 181 28.03 4.95 -2.49
N PRO A 182 29.13 5.71 -2.26
CA PRO A 182 29.02 6.91 -1.43
C PRO A 182 28.19 7.98 -2.16
N VAL A 183 27.01 8.28 -1.63
CA VAL A 183 26.12 9.30 -2.19
C VAL A 183 26.47 10.65 -1.56
N PRO A 184 26.95 11.65 -2.35
CA PRO A 184 27.26 12.97 -1.83
C PRO A 184 26.03 13.63 -1.19
N ALA A 185 26.23 14.41 -0.12
CA ALA A 185 25.17 15.13 0.58
C ALA A 185 24.32 16.02 -0.35
N LEU A 186 24.94 16.57 -1.39
CA LEU A 186 24.25 17.36 -2.42
C LEU A 186 23.15 16.58 -3.16
N ILE A 187 23.24 15.24 -3.23
CA ILE A 187 22.23 14.35 -3.83
C ILE A 187 21.34 13.75 -2.73
N ALA A 188 21.91 13.37 -1.60
CA ALA A 188 21.18 12.74 -0.51
C ALA A 188 20.12 13.67 0.11
N GLN A 189 20.47 14.95 0.36
CA GLN A 189 19.56 15.93 0.95
C GLN A 189 18.29 16.19 0.12
N PRO A 190 18.32 16.42 -1.20
CA PRO A 190 17.11 16.53 -2.00
C PRO A 190 16.25 15.27 -1.98
N LEU A 191 16.87 14.08 -1.97
CA LEU A 191 16.13 12.80 -1.89
C LEU A 191 15.43 12.64 -0.54
N GLU A 192 16.09 13.03 0.55
CA GLU A 192 15.49 13.05 1.90
C GLU A 192 14.30 14.03 1.97
N LEU A 193 14.45 15.25 1.47
CA LEU A 193 13.37 16.25 1.45
C LEU A 193 12.18 15.78 0.64
N LEU A 194 12.40 15.14 -0.51
CA LEU A 194 11.33 14.52 -1.31
C LEU A 194 10.71 13.34 -0.57
N SER A 195 11.52 12.49 0.06
CA SER A 195 11.04 11.38 0.88
C SER A 195 10.07 11.84 1.96
N ASN A 196 10.42 12.92 2.65
CA ASN A 196 9.60 13.49 3.73
C ASN A 196 8.26 14.06 3.24
N MET A 197 8.10 14.32 1.95
CA MET A 197 6.82 14.72 1.36
C MET A 197 5.82 13.55 1.26
N ASN A 198 6.28 12.29 1.34
CA ASN A 198 5.40 11.13 1.13
C ASN A 198 4.20 11.14 2.07
N THR A 199 4.43 11.29 3.36
CA THR A 199 3.36 11.27 4.38
C THR A 199 2.33 12.38 4.18
N PRO A 200 2.70 13.68 4.16
CA PRO A 200 1.69 14.72 4.01
C PRO A 200 0.98 14.66 2.66
N LEU A 201 1.71 14.41 1.57
CA LEU A 201 1.12 14.41 0.24
C LEU A 201 0.13 13.25 0.05
N SER A 202 0.50 12.03 0.47
CA SER A 202 -0.37 10.86 0.36
C SER A 202 -1.64 10.99 1.20
N MET A 203 -1.56 11.58 2.39
CA MET A 203 -2.70 11.81 3.26
C MET A 203 -3.63 12.90 2.72
N LEU A 204 -3.08 13.99 2.17
CA LEU A 204 -3.89 15.01 1.49
C LEU A 204 -4.66 14.41 0.29
N ILE A 205 -4.00 13.61 -0.54
CA ILE A 205 -4.64 12.91 -1.68
C ILE A 205 -5.77 12.00 -1.18
N THR A 206 -5.54 11.27 -0.10
CA THR A 206 -6.56 10.40 0.51
C THR A 206 -7.74 11.22 1.03
N GLY A 207 -7.48 12.38 1.63
CA GLY A 207 -8.51 13.33 2.08
C GLY A 207 -9.37 13.88 0.93
N ILE A 208 -8.73 14.20 -0.21
CA ILE A 208 -9.45 14.60 -1.42
C ILE A 208 -10.38 13.47 -1.89
N LEU A 209 -9.91 12.23 -1.91
CA LEU A 209 -10.69 11.05 -2.31
C LEU A 209 -11.93 10.87 -1.41
N ILE A 210 -11.76 11.00 -0.10
CA ILE A 210 -12.88 10.88 0.86
C ILE A 210 -13.88 12.02 0.70
N ALA A 211 -13.41 13.25 0.50
CA ALA A 211 -14.28 14.43 0.35
C ALA A 211 -15.12 14.42 -0.93
N THR A 212 -14.64 13.73 -1.97
CA THR A 212 -15.33 13.62 -3.26
C THR A 212 -16.26 12.41 -3.35
N GLY A 213 -16.23 11.51 -2.35
CA GLY A 213 -17.08 10.31 -2.29
C GLY A 213 -18.45 10.59 -1.67
N ASP A 214 -19.48 9.83 -2.11
CA ASP A 214 -20.81 9.82 -1.46
C ASP A 214 -20.81 8.85 -0.28
N LEU A 215 -20.46 9.37 0.91
CA LEU A 215 -20.37 8.58 2.15
C LEU A 215 -21.68 7.87 2.50
N LYS A 216 -22.82 8.46 2.22
CA LYS A 216 -24.13 7.87 2.54
C LYS A 216 -24.37 6.60 1.71
N GLN A 217 -24.11 6.67 0.43
CA GLN A 217 -24.23 5.52 -0.47
C GLN A 217 -23.19 4.43 -0.14
N ILE A 218 -21.96 4.83 0.19
CA ILE A 218 -20.89 3.91 0.56
C ILE A 218 -21.26 3.08 1.79
N VAL A 219 -21.75 3.71 2.85
CA VAL A 219 -22.11 3.04 4.11
C VAL A 219 -23.31 2.11 3.94
N CYS A 220 -24.21 2.37 2.99
CA CYS A 220 -25.37 1.53 2.73
C CYS A 220 -25.07 0.31 1.84
N ASP A 221 -23.94 0.25 1.16
CA ASP A 221 -23.62 -0.85 0.23
C ASP A 221 -23.01 -2.07 0.95
N ARG A 222 -23.79 -3.15 1.00
CA ARG A 222 -23.40 -4.41 1.65
C ARG A 222 -22.18 -5.09 1.00
N HIS A 223 -21.94 -4.86 -0.30
CA HIS A 223 -20.78 -5.43 -0.98
C HIS A 223 -19.48 -4.75 -0.54
N ILE A 224 -19.53 -3.43 -0.28
CA ILE A 224 -18.37 -2.70 0.26
C ILE A 224 -18.02 -3.19 1.66
N TRP A 225 -19.02 -3.46 2.53
CA TRP A 225 -18.77 -4.04 3.85
C TRP A 225 -18.19 -5.47 3.80
N LYS A 226 -18.67 -6.31 2.86
CA LYS A 226 -18.09 -7.64 2.65
C LYS A 226 -16.62 -7.55 2.21
N LEU A 227 -16.32 -6.62 1.29
CA LEU A 227 -14.95 -6.35 0.88
C LEU A 227 -14.10 -5.87 2.06
N ALA A 228 -14.60 -4.91 2.83
CA ALA A 228 -13.89 -4.38 3.99
C ALA A 228 -13.59 -5.50 5.02
N GLY A 229 -14.54 -6.37 5.33
CA GLY A 229 -14.32 -7.52 6.19
C GLY A 229 -13.28 -8.49 5.64
N LEU A 230 -13.35 -8.79 4.34
CA LEU A 230 -12.37 -9.66 3.69
C LEU A 230 -10.97 -9.04 3.69
N ARG A 231 -10.83 -7.78 3.26
CA ARG A 231 -9.54 -7.08 3.13
C ARG A 231 -8.89 -6.75 4.47
N MET A 232 -9.68 -6.22 5.41
CA MET A 232 -9.14 -5.65 6.65
C MET A 232 -9.01 -6.66 7.79
N LEU A 233 -9.73 -7.79 7.72
CA LEU A 233 -9.76 -8.78 8.80
C LEU A 233 -9.34 -10.17 8.31
N VAL A 234 -10.04 -10.72 7.31
CA VAL A 234 -9.86 -12.13 6.93
C VAL A 234 -8.49 -12.37 6.29
N ILE A 235 -8.12 -11.58 5.28
CA ILE A 235 -6.83 -11.75 4.58
C ILE A 235 -5.65 -11.56 5.55
N PRO A 236 -5.57 -10.47 6.34
CA PRO A 236 -4.49 -10.31 7.32
C PRO A 236 -4.43 -11.44 8.36
N ALA A 237 -5.57 -11.89 8.86
CA ALA A 237 -5.62 -12.99 9.83
C ALA A 237 -5.11 -14.31 9.24
N VAL A 238 -5.48 -14.63 7.99
CA VAL A 238 -5.00 -15.83 7.30
C VAL A 238 -3.50 -15.70 6.98
N CYS A 239 -3.01 -14.54 6.56
CA CYS A 239 -1.58 -14.29 6.36
C CYS A 239 -0.79 -14.48 7.66
N LEU A 240 -1.28 -13.89 8.77
CA LEU A 240 -0.65 -14.05 10.08
C LEU A 240 -0.63 -15.52 10.53
N ALA A 241 -1.76 -16.23 10.40
CA ALA A 241 -1.85 -17.64 10.73
C ALA A 241 -0.91 -18.50 9.88
N ALA A 242 -0.80 -18.22 8.58
CA ALA A 242 0.12 -18.90 7.67
C ALA A 242 1.58 -18.61 8.04
N PHE A 243 1.93 -17.37 8.34
CA PHE A 243 3.29 -17.00 8.77
C PHE A 243 3.67 -17.67 10.09
N ALA A 244 2.74 -17.73 11.05
CA ALA A 244 2.94 -18.43 12.31
C ALA A 244 3.12 -19.94 12.10
N ALA A 245 2.23 -20.58 11.34
CA ALA A 245 2.27 -22.01 11.08
C ALA A 245 3.54 -22.46 10.33
N LEU A 246 4.06 -21.62 9.44
CA LEU A 246 5.28 -21.88 8.68
C LEU A 246 6.57 -21.42 9.40
N GLY A 247 6.45 -20.89 10.62
CA GLY A 247 7.60 -20.38 11.40
C GLY A 247 8.27 -19.14 10.77
N LEU A 248 7.54 -18.39 9.94
CA LEU A 248 8.08 -17.22 9.21
C LEU A 248 8.12 -15.95 10.08
N LEU A 249 7.47 -15.94 11.24
CA LEU A 249 7.57 -14.84 12.20
C LEU A 249 9.00 -14.65 12.74
N ARG A 250 9.85 -15.65 12.60
CA ARG A 250 11.29 -15.58 12.94
C ARG A 250 12.07 -14.51 12.16
N PHE A 251 11.54 -14.03 11.03
CA PHE A 251 12.12 -12.93 10.26
C PHE A 251 11.86 -11.54 10.88
N GLY A 252 11.31 -11.48 12.10
CA GLY A 252 11.19 -10.27 12.91
C GLY A 252 10.58 -9.09 12.16
N MET A 253 11.33 -8.00 12.04
CA MET A 253 10.86 -6.76 11.41
C MET A 253 10.35 -6.96 9.98
N SER A 254 10.97 -7.80 9.17
CA SER A 254 10.51 -8.07 7.79
C SER A 254 9.10 -8.66 7.76
N ALA A 255 8.82 -9.62 8.65
CA ALA A 255 7.49 -10.22 8.77
C ALA A 255 6.46 -9.20 9.29
N GLN A 256 6.84 -8.37 10.29
CA GLN A 256 5.98 -7.30 10.82
C GLN A 256 5.62 -6.30 9.74
N VAL A 257 6.60 -5.83 8.97
CA VAL A 257 6.40 -4.86 7.88
C VAL A 257 5.44 -5.43 6.83
N VAL A 258 5.68 -6.66 6.35
CA VAL A 258 4.82 -7.29 5.34
C VAL A 258 3.39 -7.48 5.86
N LEU A 259 3.21 -7.95 7.09
CA LEU A 259 1.88 -8.14 7.69
C LEU A 259 1.16 -6.81 7.92
N LEU A 260 1.86 -5.75 8.37
CA LEU A 260 1.26 -4.42 8.51
C LEU A 260 0.85 -3.83 7.16
N LEU A 261 1.64 -4.04 6.11
CA LEU A 261 1.28 -3.60 4.76
C LEU A 261 0.08 -4.38 4.21
N GLU A 262 -0.07 -5.65 4.61
CA GLU A 262 -1.29 -6.43 4.33
C GLU A 262 -2.50 -5.95 5.14
N CYS A 263 -2.34 -5.37 6.31
CA CYS A 263 -3.42 -4.75 7.08
C CYS A 263 -3.90 -3.40 6.51
N CYS A 264 -3.17 -2.82 5.56
CA CYS A 264 -3.55 -1.56 4.93
C CYS A 264 -4.88 -1.67 4.14
N PRO A 265 -5.65 -0.57 4.01
CA PRO A 265 -6.91 -0.53 3.27
C PRO A 265 -6.73 -0.89 1.79
N ALA A 266 -7.82 -0.92 1.03
CA ALA A 266 -7.80 -1.19 -0.40
C ALA A 266 -6.99 -0.11 -1.16
N ALA A 267 -6.24 -0.54 -2.17
CA ALA A 267 -5.36 0.34 -2.96
C ALA A 267 -6.13 1.46 -3.66
N ALA A 268 -5.64 2.70 -3.58
CA ALA A 268 -6.24 3.87 -4.23
C ALA A 268 -6.33 3.72 -5.76
N ILE A 269 -5.42 2.95 -6.37
CA ILE A 269 -5.44 2.64 -7.81
C ILE A 269 -6.68 1.86 -8.26
N THR A 270 -7.43 1.25 -7.33
CA THR A 270 -8.71 0.58 -7.61
C THR A 270 -9.68 1.50 -8.33
N SER A 271 -9.80 2.76 -7.88
CA SER A 271 -10.66 3.76 -8.52
C SER A 271 -10.17 4.13 -9.94
N VAL A 272 -8.86 4.19 -10.13
CA VAL A 272 -8.26 4.49 -11.44
C VAL A 272 -8.55 3.37 -12.44
N PHE A 273 -8.39 2.12 -12.03
CA PHE A 273 -8.68 0.97 -12.88
C PHE A 273 -10.19 0.83 -13.17
N ALA A 274 -11.06 1.18 -12.23
CA ALA A 274 -12.49 1.19 -12.50
C ALA A 274 -12.85 2.15 -13.64
N VAL A 275 -12.31 3.38 -13.62
CA VAL A 275 -12.48 4.36 -14.72
C VAL A 275 -11.88 3.82 -16.02
N GLN A 276 -10.64 3.35 -15.99
CA GLN A 276 -9.90 2.93 -17.17
C GLN A 276 -10.56 1.75 -17.90
N PHE A 277 -11.17 0.83 -17.16
CA PHE A 277 -11.77 -0.40 -17.73
C PHE A 277 -13.30 -0.39 -17.73
N GLY A 278 -13.94 0.76 -17.47
CA GLY A 278 -15.38 0.92 -17.56
C GLY A 278 -16.17 0.13 -16.52
N HIS A 279 -15.61 -0.05 -15.32
CA HIS A 279 -16.28 -0.66 -14.19
C HIS A 279 -17.05 0.37 -13.33
N ASP A 280 -17.72 -0.11 -12.29
CA ASP A 280 -18.47 0.73 -11.32
C ASP A 280 -17.49 1.60 -10.50
N GLU A 281 -17.33 2.86 -10.91
CA GLU A 281 -16.44 3.84 -10.28
C GLU A 281 -16.85 4.18 -8.85
N GLN A 282 -18.14 4.27 -8.61
CA GLN A 282 -18.68 4.60 -7.28
C GLN A 282 -18.41 3.45 -6.30
N PHE A 283 -18.59 2.21 -6.74
CA PHE A 283 -18.24 1.04 -5.96
C PHE A 283 -16.76 0.99 -5.66
N ALA A 284 -15.90 1.23 -6.66
CA ALA A 284 -14.45 1.23 -6.50
C ALA A 284 -13.97 2.31 -5.51
N ALA A 285 -14.46 3.55 -5.66
CA ALA A 285 -14.16 4.63 -4.74
C ALA A 285 -14.67 4.33 -3.32
N GLY A 286 -15.88 3.76 -3.22
CA GLY A 286 -16.47 3.35 -1.95
C GLY A 286 -15.63 2.28 -1.22
N CYS A 287 -15.09 1.30 -1.94
CA CYS A 287 -14.19 0.30 -1.37
C CYS A 287 -12.94 0.95 -0.74
N VAL A 288 -12.31 1.88 -1.46
CA VAL A 288 -11.12 2.59 -0.96
C VAL A 288 -11.47 3.47 0.24
N VAL A 289 -12.54 4.27 0.13
CA VAL A 289 -12.96 5.21 1.18
C VAL A 289 -13.35 4.47 2.46
N LEU A 290 -14.23 3.46 2.39
CA LEU A 290 -14.67 2.75 3.59
C LEU A 290 -13.52 2.03 4.28
N THR A 291 -12.68 1.29 3.53
CA THR A 291 -11.54 0.60 4.11
C THR A 291 -10.53 1.57 4.72
N THR A 292 -10.32 2.75 4.09
CA THR A 292 -9.48 3.80 4.66
C THR A 292 -10.05 4.33 5.98
N LEU A 293 -11.35 4.62 6.05
CA LEU A 293 -11.98 5.08 7.29
C LEU A 293 -11.90 4.03 8.40
N LEU A 294 -12.09 2.76 8.08
CA LEU A 294 -11.96 1.65 9.04
C LEU A 294 -10.53 1.45 9.52
N SER A 295 -9.53 1.83 8.74
CA SER A 295 -8.12 1.66 9.09
C SER A 295 -7.71 2.46 10.34
N ILE A 296 -8.47 3.49 10.74
CA ILE A 296 -8.25 4.22 11.99
C ILE A 296 -8.29 3.29 13.22
N VAL A 297 -9.09 2.24 13.14
CA VAL A 297 -9.24 1.25 14.21
C VAL A 297 -8.44 -0.02 13.91
N THR A 298 -8.50 -0.50 12.67
CA THR A 298 -7.92 -1.81 12.33
C THR A 298 -6.39 -1.79 12.31
N LEU A 299 -5.73 -0.72 11.88
CA LEU A 299 -4.26 -0.65 11.88
C LEU A 299 -3.65 -0.68 13.29
N PRO A 300 -4.13 0.12 14.27
CA PRO A 300 -3.66 0.00 15.66
C PRO A 300 -3.92 -1.40 16.27
N LEU A 301 -5.07 -2.01 15.96
CA LEU A 301 -5.38 -3.37 16.41
C LEU A 301 -4.43 -4.41 15.79
N CYS A 302 -4.15 -4.31 14.49
CA CYS A 302 -3.17 -5.18 13.83
C CYS A 302 -1.77 -5.01 14.45
N ALA A 303 -1.33 -3.76 14.67
CA ALA A 303 -0.05 -3.49 15.31
C ALA A 303 0.00 -4.07 16.73
N LEU A 304 -1.09 -3.97 17.51
CA LEU A 304 -1.19 -4.57 18.84
C LEU A 304 -1.03 -6.10 18.79
N VAL A 305 -1.75 -6.76 17.89
CA VAL A 305 -1.69 -8.22 17.72
C VAL A 305 -0.29 -8.66 17.33
N LEU A 306 0.34 -7.98 16.37
CA LEU A 306 1.71 -8.28 15.94
C LEU A 306 2.73 -8.09 17.07
N THR A 307 2.59 -7.03 17.87
CA THR A 307 3.46 -6.80 19.05
C THR A 307 3.30 -7.88 20.12
N ALA A 308 2.10 -8.44 20.25
CA ALA A 308 1.83 -9.47 21.26
C ALA A 308 2.34 -10.88 20.85
N LEU A 309 2.55 -11.11 19.55
CA LEU A 309 2.93 -12.41 18.99
C LEU A 309 4.42 -12.50 18.62
N MET A 310 5.13 -11.40 18.61
CA MET A 310 6.54 -11.28 18.23
C MET A 310 7.36 -10.61 19.33
#